data_0507d17d5046efb042610efd416da3b2
#
_entry.id   0507d17d5046efb042610efd416da3b2
#
_cell.length_a   1.000
_cell.length_b   1.000
_cell.length_c   1.000
_cell.angle_alpha   90.00
_cell.angle_beta   90.00
_cell.angle_gamma   90.00
#
_symmetry.space_group_name_H-M   'P 1'
#
loop_
_entity.id
_entity.type
_entity.pdbx_description
1 polymer ?
#
loop_
_entity_poly.entity_id
_entity_poly.type
_entity_poly.pdbx_seq_one_letter_code
_entity_poly.pdbx_strand_id
1 'polypeptide(L)'
;MTNDLISIYTQKEQGEEWLRRYRGCLPVFACVLGFTETGLIPGISAAGRTPEDRKYTACADAEFLFYGAEHKAQYTLPPLAAGASPVLISRAVFESLKIPVHLFNAGLPQPPAVPVIDLGGAPAKCLSGGAAMEITTVHHLLEQGLLWGERLAANIQQGYLIVGECVVGGTTTALAILTGLGIEAAGKVNSSHPVCNHTQKWDLVQAGLEKMMGSRVQGEINFQSPISNLQSKIQNSVDPLQIVAAVGDPMQVVVAGMAIAASRSCGVMLAGGTQMLAVYALISAIAQAYTLSWQPEAIVVGTTRWVAEDPTGATVDLALSLGKGSLTQSGGTPPLLATHLSFADSRYPQLRAYEQGFVKEGMGAGAACIAAHLSQDWQQHQLLAAIEAQLERLSTASH
;
A
#
# COMPACT_ATOMS: atom_id res chain seq x y z
N MET A 1 3.60 -16.84 -24.94
CA MET A 1 3.68 -17.71 -23.75
C MET A 1 3.14 -16.88 -22.61
N THR A 2 1.99 -17.26 -22.09
CA THR A 2 1.40 -16.67 -20.88
C THR A 2 2.40 -16.84 -19.75
N ASN A 3 2.70 -15.78 -19.06
CA ASN A 3 3.65 -15.80 -17.95
C ASN A 3 2.94 -16.49 -16.77
N ASP A 4 3.12 -17.80 -16.59
CA ASP A 4 2.46 -18.60 -15.55
C ASP A 4 2.79 -18.14 -14.11
N LEU A 5 3.67 -17.13 -13.99
CA LEU A 5 4.18 -16.60 -12.71
C LEU A 5 3.51 -15.30 -12.26
N ILE A 6 2.74 -14.64 -13.15
CA ILE A 6 2.02 -13.40 -12.86
C ILE A 6 0.59 -13.53 -13.39
N SER A 7 -0.39 -13.47 -12.50
CA SER A 7 -1.80 -13.36 -12.87
C SER A 7 -2.22 -11.91 -13.09
N ILE A 8 -3.08 -11.68 -14.07
CA ILE A 8 -3.74 -10.41 -14.34
C ILE A 8 -5.23 -10.60 -14.06
N TYR A 9 -5.73 -9.96 -13.02
CA TYR A 9 -7.12 -10.13 -12.54
C TYR A 9 -8.10 -9.12 -13.15
N THR A 10 -7.60 -7.94 -13.52
CA THR A 10 -8.42 -6.88 -14.12
C THR A 10 -7.68 -6.24 -15.29
N GLN A 11 -8.41 -5.69 -16.27
CA GLN A 11 -7.85 -5.00 -17.45
C GLN A 11 -6.73 -5.81 -18.14
N LYS A 12 -7.07 -7.06 -18.50
CA LYS A 12 -6.09 -8.06 -18.95
C LYS A 12 -5.20 -7.56 -20.10
N GLU A 13 -5.78 -6.95 -21.12
CA GLU A 13 -5.06 -6.45 -22.30
C GLU A 13 -4.07 -5.34 -21.92
N GLN A 14 -4.51 -4.40 -21.08
CA GLN A 14 -3.64 -3.32 -20.58
C GLN A 14 -2.53 -3.86 -19.69
N GLY A 15 -2.83 -4.84 -18.83
CA GLY A 15 -1.84 -5.52 -17.99
C GLY A 15 -0.79 -6.28 -18.83
N GLU A 16 -1.22 -7.03 -19.86
CA GLU A 16 -0.32 -7.73 -20.78
C GLU A 16 0.59 -6.74 -21.55
N GLU A 17 0.02 -5.63 -22.03
CA GLU A 17 0.78 -4.58 -22.70
C GLU A 17 1.83 -3.95 -21.76
N TRP A 18 1.45 -3.65 -20.51
CA TRP A 18 2.36 -3.11 -19.51
C TRP A 18 3.49 -4.12 -19.20
N LEU A 19 3.19 -5.39 -18.96
CA LEU A 19 4.19 -6.44 -18.72
C LEU A 19 5.12 -6.62 -19.92
N ARG A 20 4.59 -6.58 -21.14
CA ARG A 20 5.37 -6.68 -22.38
C ARG A 20 6.34 -5.52 -22.52
N ARG A 21 5.87 -4.30 -22.22
CA ARG A 21 6.67 -3.06 -22.32
C ARG A 21 7.87 -3.07 -21.39
N TYR A 22 7.70 -3.59 -20.17
CA TYR A 22 8.75 -3.54 -19.15
C TYR A 22 9.50 -4.87 -18.95
N ARG A 23 9.28 -5.85 -19.81
CA ARG A 23 10.05 -7.09 -19.81
C ARG A 23 11.54 -6.83 -20.03
N GLY A 24 12.40 -7.43 -19.16
CA GLY A 24 13.84 -7.22 -19.18
C GLY A 24 14.32 -5.91 -18.55
N CYS A 25 13.40 -5.04 -18.11
CA CYS A 25 13.74 -3.79 -17.45
C CYS A 25 13.83 -3.96 -15.92
N LEU A 26 14.80 -3.29 -15.30
CA LEU A 26 14.89 -3.16 -13.85
C LEU A 26 14.11 -1.93 -13.36
N PRO A 27 13.38 -2.03 -12.25
CA PRO A 27 12.73 -0.88 -11.64
C PRO A 27 13.66 -0.08 -10.75
N VAL A 28 13.16 1.09 -10.33
CA VAL A 28 13.58 1.77 -9.09
C VAL A 28 12.48 1.56 -8.05
N PHE A 29 12.85 1.28 -6.81
CA PHE A 29 11.89 1.11 -5.70
C PHE A 29 11.89 2.32 -4.78
N ALA A 30 10.71 2.89 -4.57
CA ALA A 30 10.44 3.93 -3.59
C ALA A 30 9.48 3.39 -2.53
N CYS A 31 9.85 3.43 -1.25
CA CYS A 31 8.97 3.03 -0.15
C CYS A 31 8.61 4.24 0.69
N VAL A 32 7.31 4.50 0.84
CA VAL A 32 6.79 5.59 1.66
C VAL A 32 6.37 5.04 3.02
N LEU A 33 7.07 5.49 4.06
CA LEU A 33 6.86 5.10 5.45
C LEU A 33 5.93 6.11 6.12
N GLY A 34 4.91 5.63 6.81
CA GLY A 34 3.98 6.47 7.53
C GLY A 34 3.48 5.81 8.82
N PHE A 35 2.73 6.58 9.60
CA PHE A 35 2.13 6.09 10.82
C PHE A 35 0.73 6.70 11.03
N THR A 36 -0.17 5.89 11.59
CA THR A 36 -1.47 6.33 12.08
C THR A 36 -1.76 5.71 13.45
N GLU A 37 -2.29 6.50 14.38
CA GLU A 37 -2.74 6.02 15.68
C GLU A 37 -3.85 4.96 15.57
N THR A 38 -4.53 4.87 14.42
CA THR A 38 -5.46 3.79 14.11
C THR A 38 -4.78 2.42 14.24
N GLY A 39 -3.50 2.32 13.92
CA GLY A 39 -2.69 1.11 14.07
C GLY A 39 -2.53 0.64 15.52
N LEU A 40 -2.73 1.52 16.51
CA LEU A 40 -2.59 1.21 17.94
C LEU A 40 -3.84 0.54 18.52
N ILE A 41 -4.95 0.51 17.78
CA ILE A 41 -6.19 -0.13 18.25
C ILE A 41 -5.97 -1.65 18.37
N PRO A 42 -6.29 -2.26 19.53
CA PRO A 42 -6.19 -3.71 19.67
C PRO A 42 -7.01 -4.46 18.62
N GLY A 43 -6.43 -5.49 17.99
CA GLY A 43 -7.09 -6.31 16.97
C GLY A 43 -7.15 -5.69 15.56
N ILE A 44 -6.75 -4.43 15.37
CA ILE A 44 -6.82 -3.77 14.04
C ILE A 44 -5.80 -4.34 13.04
N SER A 45 -4.68 -4.82 13.54
CA SER A 45 -3.60 -5.41 12.74
C SER A 45 -2.92 -6.55 13.50
N ALA A 46 -2.39 -7.54 12.76
CA ALA A 46 -1.53 -8.59 13.29
C ALA A 46 -0.05 -8.16 13.38
N ALA A 47 0.32 -6.99 12.87
CA ALA A 47 1.68 -6.47 12.96
C ALA A 47 2.04 -6.09 14.41
N GLY A 48 3.34 -6.21 14.74
CA GLY A 48 3.86 -5.92 16.07
C GLY A 48 3.52 -6.99 17.11
N ARG A 49 4.29 -7.07 18.20
CA ARG A 49 4.01 -7.95 19.35
C ARG A 49 2.84 -7.44 20.17
N THR A 50 2.78 -6.13 20.36
CA THR A 50 1.73 -5.40 21.04
C THR A 50 1.25 -4.26 20.15
N PRO A 51 0.06 -3.67 20.42
CA PRO A 51 -0.35 -2.44 19.70
C PRO A 51 0.69 -1.32 19.77
N GLU A 52 1.38 -1.16 20.90
CA GLU A 52 2.36 -0.10 21.11
C GLU A 52 3.64 -0.32 20.27
N ASP A 53 4.06 -1.56 20.09
CA ASP A 53 5.25 -1.90 19.26
C ASP A 53 5.05 -1.53 17.79
N ARG A 54 3.81 -1.37 17.34
CA ARG A 54 3.47 -1.01 15.95
C ARG A 54 4.00 0.36 15.54
N LYS A 55 4.34 1.23 16.50
CA LYS A 55 5.02 2.50 16.25
C LYS A 55 6.38 2.32 15.57
N TYR A 56 7.01 1.16 15.75
CA TYR A 56 8.35 0.86 15.28
C TYR A 56 8.39 -0.07 14.07
N THR A 57 7.25 -0.64 13.65
CA THR A 57 7.20 -1.62 12.57
C THR A 57 7.80 -1.08 11.27
N ALA A 58 7.41 0.13 10.86
CA ALA A 58 7.96 0.73 9.64
C ALA A 58 9.46 1.05 9.75
N CYS A 59 9.95 1.41 10.95
CA CYS A 59 11.38 1.61 11.20
C CYS A 59 12.15 0.30 11.10
N ALA A 60 11.63 -0.79 11.69
CA ALA A 60 12.25 -2.10 11.67
C ALA A 60 12.30 -2.68 10.24
N ASP A 61 11.20 -2.57 9.50
CA ASP A 61 11.14 -3.02 8.11
C ASP A 61 12.08 -2.21 7.21
N ALA A 62 12.14 -0.88 7.40
CA ALA A 62 13.05 0.00 6.65
C ALA A 62 14.52 -0.34 6.93
N GLU A 63 14.87 -0.59 8.20
CA GLU A 63 16.23 -0.95 8.62
C GLU A 63 16.64 -2.30 8.03
N PHE A 64 15.78 -3.30 8.09
CA PHE A 64 16.03 -4.60 7.49
C PHE A 64 16.10 -4.53 5.95
N LEU A 65 15.22 -3.76 5.31
CA LEU A 65 15.25 -3.59 3.86
C LEU A 65 16.58 -3.00 3.39
N PHE A 66 17.12 -2.03 4.13
CA PHE A 66 18.31 -1.29 3.74
C PHE A 66 19.60 -2.03 4.05
N TYR A 67 19.74 -2.57 5.28
CA TYR A 67 20.98 -3.21 5.75
C TYR A 67 20.96 -4.73 5.66
N GLY A 68 19.81 -5.37 5.77
CA GLY A 68 19.68 -6.84 5.84
C GLY A 68 19.94 -7.39 7.23
N ALA A 69 20.05 -8.73 7.31
CA ALA A 69 20.09 -9.48 8.55
C ALA A 69 21.39 -9.35 9.35
N GLU A 70 22.51 -9.01 8.70
CA GLU A 70 23.83 -8.96 9.34
C GLU A 70 24.06 -7.66 10.13
N HIS A 71 23.19 -6.66 9.92
CA HIS A 71 23.26 -5.41 10.66
C HIS A 71 22.63 -5.53 12.04
N LYS A 72 23.32 -4.98 13.06
CA LYS A 72 22.75 -4.88 14.40
C LYS A 72 21.62 -3.83 14.41
N ALA A 73 20.41 -4.29 14.33
CA ALA A 73 19.24 -3.43 14.22
C ALA A 73 19.00 -2.60 15.50
N GLN A 74 18.65 -1.33 15.31
CA GLN A 74 18.11 -0.48 16.37
C GLN A 74 16.64 -0.85 16.64
N TYR A 75 15.89 -1.11 15.57
CA TYR A 75 14.51 -1.57 15.62
C TYR A 75 14.45 -3.01 15.10
N THR A 76 14.18 -3.96 15.99
CA THR A 76 14.10 -5.37 15.61
C THR A 76 12.78 -5.68 14.92
N LEU A 77 12.82 -6.53 13.89
CA LEU A 77 11.62 -7.08 13.28
C LEU A 77 10.75 -7.76 14.34
N PRO A 78 9.41 -7.71 14.21
CA PRO A 78 8.53 -8.39 15.14
C PRO A 78 8.81 -9.90 15.16
N PRO A 79 8.49 -10.60 16.28
CA PRO A 79 8.72 -12.04 16.37
C PRO A 79 8.01 -12.80 15.27
N LEU A 80 8.67 -13.82 14.75
CA LEU A 80 8.19 -14.63 13.61
C LEU A 80 7.02 -15.58 13.95
N ALA A 81 6.43 -15.48 15.14
CA ALA A 81 5.36 -16.39 15.59
C ALA A 81 4.08 -16.28 14.74
N ALA A 82 3.79 -15.09 14.19
CA ALA A 82 2.63 -14.85 13.33
C ALA A 82 2.96 -14.86 11.82
N GLY A 83 4.17 -15.30 11.46
CA GLY A 83 4.71 -15.25 10.11
C GLY A 83 5.89 -14.29 9.96
N ALA A 84 6.69 -14.50 8.92
CA ALA A 84 7.82 -13.66 8.61
C ALA A 84 7.36 -12.31 8.04
N SER A 85 8.06 -11.21 8.38
CA SER A 85 7.75 -9.91 7.76
C SER A 85 7.90 -9.96 6.24
N PRO A 86 6.98 -9.34 5.48
CA PRO A 86 7.06 -9.27 4.01
C PRO A 86 8.34 -8.60 3.51
N VAL A 87 8.99 -7.81 4.35
CA VAL A 87 10.27 -7.16 4.01
C VAL A 87 11.36 -8.17 3.65
N LEU A 88 11.30 -9.42 4.15
CA LEU A 88 12.23 -10.47 3.75
C LEU A 88 12.11 -10.79 2.26
N ILE A 89 10.89 -10.79 1.72
CA ILE A 89 10.62 -11.02 0.30
C ILE A 89 11.23 -9.88 -0.53
N SER A 90 10.91 -8.65 -0.17
CA SER A 90 11.40 -7.45 -0.86
C SER A 90 12.93 -7.36 -0.82
N ARG A 91 13.54 -7.57 0.36
CA ARG A 91 14.99 -7.58 0.54
C ARG A 91 15.66 -8.65 -0.30
N ALA A 92 15.12 -9.89 -0.34
CA ALA A 92 15.67 -10.99 -1.13
C ALA A 92 15.79 -10.63 -2.60
N VAL A 93 14.76 -9.99 -3.17
CA VAL A 93 14.75 -9.58 -4.57
C VAL A 93 15.65 -8.37 -4.81
N PHE A 94 15.48 -7.31 -4.02
CA PHE A 94 16.18 -6.04 -4.27
C PHE A 94 17.70 -6.17 -4.08
N GLU A 95 18.14 -6.93 -3.08
CA GLU A 95 19.56 -7.24 -2.90
C GLU A 95 20.11 -8.06 -4.08
N SER A 96 19.43 -9.14 -4.46
CA SER A 96 19.90 -10.04 -5.50
C SER A 96 19.96 -9.38 -6.88
N LEU A 97 18.99 -8.54 -7.20
CA LEU A 97 18.89 -7.84 -8.49
C LEU A 97 19.53 -6.46 -8.46
N LYS A 98 20.06 -6.03 -7.33
CA LYS A 98 20.66 -4.70 -7.11
C LYS A 98 19.71 -3.55 -7.50
N ILE A 99 18.43 -3.71 -7.18
CA ILE A 99 17.41 -2.69 -7.43
C ILE A 99 17.66 -1.50 -6.49
N PRO A 100 17.76 -0.27 -7.02
CA PRO A 100 17.90 0.92 -6.19
C PRO A 100 16.69 1.13 -5.28
N VAL A 101 16.94 1.36 -3.98
CA VAL A 101 15.91 1.56 -2.96
C VAL A 101 15.98 2.98 -2.42
N HIS A 102 14.86 3.69 -2.45
CA HIS A 102 14.69 5.00 -1.83
C HIS A 102 13.62 4.91 -0.74
N LEU A 103 13.94 5.36 0.47
CA LEU A 103 13.04 5.39 1.61
C LEU A 103 12.58 6.82 1.87
N PHE A 104 11.29 7.00 2.11
CA PHE A 104 10.67 8.31 2.36
C PHE A 104 9.92 8.28 3.69
N ASN A 105 10.20 9.23 4.57
CA ASN A 105 9.45 9.45 5.80
C ASN A 105 8.33 10.47 5.52
N ALA A 106 7.10 10.00 5.46
CA ALA A 106 5.91 10.85 5.29
C ALA A 106 5.27 11.26 6.61
N GLY A 107 5.67 10.65 7.73
CA GLY A 107 5.11 10.97 9.04
C GLY A 107 5.24 9.81 10.02
N LEU A 108 6.46 9.44 10.37
CA LEU A 108 6.76 8.49 11.42
C LEU A 108 6.87 9.18 12.78
N PRO A 109 6.49 8.52 13.89
CA PRO A 109 6.68 9.07 15.25
C PRO A 109 8.17 9.21 15.62
N GLN A 110 9.04 8.42 14.99
CA GLN A 110 10.49 8.44 15.14
C GLN A 110 11.15 8.18 13.79
N PRO A 111 12.29 8.79 13.50
CA PRO A 111 13.03 8.49 12.27
C PRO A 111 13.56 7.04 12.30
N PRO A 112 13.54 6.33 11.16
CA PRO A 112 14.20 5.03 11.06
C PRO A 112 15.72 5.19 11.12
N ALA A 113 16.44 4.15 11.56
CA ALA A 113 17.91 4.15 11.68
C ALA A 113 18.63 3.87 10.34
N VAL A 114 18.10 4.47 9.25
CA VAL A 114 18.63 4.32 7.88
C VAL A 114 18.60 5.66 7.16
N PRO A 115 19.37 5.85 6.10
CA PRO A 115 19.21 6.99 5.22
C PRO A 115 17.78 7.04 4.68
N VAL A 116 17.07 8.12 4.99
CA VAL A 116 15.68 8.34 4.62
C VAL A 116 15.49 9.79 4.16
N ILE A 117 14.63 9.99 3.18
CA ILE A 117 14.21 11.30 2.72
C ILE A 117 13.04 11.73 3.58
N ASP A 118 13.23 12.75 4.42
CA ASP A 118 12.16 13.30 5.23
C ASP A 118 11.31 14.26 4.39
N LEU A 119 10.01 13.99 4.32
CA LEU A 119 9.06 14.79 3.57
C LEU A 119 8.39 15.88 4.42
N GLY A 120 8.78 16.03 5.68
CA GLY A 120 8.23 17.05 6.58
C GLY A 120 6.77 16.83 6.99
N GLY A 121 6.31 15.58 6.97
CA GLY A 121 4.99 15.20 7.44
C GLY A 121 4.92 14.89 8.93
N ALA A 122 3.77 14.44 9.38
CA ALA A 122 3.52 14.08 10.78
C ALA A 122 2.69 12.79 10.87
N PRO A 123 2.79 12.05 11.99
CA PRO A 123 1.91 10.91 12.28
C PRO A 123 0.43 11.30 12.22
N ALA A 124 -0.40 10.50 11.57
CA ALA A 124 -1.82 10.70 11.58
C ALA A 124 -2.43 10.29 12.94
N LYS A 125 -3.38 11.07 13.43
CA LYS A 125 -4.24 10.69 14.56
C LYS A 125 -5.17 9.56 14.15
N CYS A 126 -5.86 8.97 15.14
CA CYS A 126 -6.85 7.94 14.87
C CYS A 126 -7.97 8.49 13.97
N LEU A 127 -8.24 7.80 12.85
CA LEU A 127 -9.22 8.21 11.84
C LEU A 127 -10.64 8.35 12.41
N SER A 128 -10.99 7.60 13.48
CA SER A 128 -12.30 7.69 14.11
C SER A 128 -12.59 9.07 14.74
N GLY A 129 -11.58 9.93 14.84
CA GLY A 129 -11.70 11.33 15.25
C GLY A 129 -12.25 12.25 14.16
N GLY A 130 -12.20 11.87 12.89
CA GLY A 130 -12.61 12.71 11.75
C GLY A 130 -11.66 13.89 11.48
N ALA A 131 -10.47 13.89 12.08
CA ALA A 131 -9.42 14.91 11.96
C ALA A 131 -8.03 14.23 12.12
N ALA A 132 -7.69 13.34 11.18
CA ALA A 132 -6.48 12.54 11.23
C ALA A 132 -5.22 13.38 11.02
N MET A 133 -5.27 14.37 10.14
CA MET A 133 -4.16 15.26 9.81
C MET A 133 -4.64 16.71 9.58
N GLU A 134 -3.74 17.67 9.76
CA GLU A 134 -4.00 19.04 9.35
C GLU A 134 -4.00 19.14 7.83
N ILE A 135 -4.95 19.88 7.26
CA ILE A 135 -5.09 20.01 5.79
C ILE A 135 -3.85 20.63 5.14
N THR A 136 -3.17 21.53 5.84
CA THR A 136 -1.91 22.15 5.37
C THR A 136 -0.80 21.11 5.23
N THR A 137 -0.73 20.12 6.13
CA THR A 137 0.21 19.00 6.05
C THR A 137 -0.13 18.10 4.85
N VAL A 138 -1.42 17.85 4.58
CA VAL A 138 -1.86 17.04 3.43
C VAL A 138 -1.48 17.71 2.11
N HIS A 139 -1.69 19.02 1.98
CA HIS A 139 -1.26 19.78 0.79
C HIS A 139 0.26 19.73 0.61
N HIS A 140 1.02 19.98 1.67
CA HIS A 140 2.47 19.90 1.65
C HIS A 140 2.96 18.50 1.20
N LEU A 141 2.39 17.43 1.74
CA LEU A 141 2.76 16.07 1.39
C LEU A 141 2.39 15.71 -0.06
N LEU A 142 1.28 16.23 -0.60
CA LEU A 142 0.96 16.10 -2.02
C LEU A 142 2.04 16.76 -2.90
N GLU A 143 2.45 17.98 -2.56
CA GLU A 143 3.51 18.71 -3.27
C GLU A 143 4.83 17.94 -3.22
N GLN A 144 5.20 17.40 -2.05
CA GLN A 144 6.38 16.54 -1.91
C GLN A 144 6.27 15.27 -2.76
N GLY A 145 5.09 14.62 -2.78
CA GLY A 145 4.84 13.47 -3.63
C GLY A 145 5.03 13.79 -5.11
N LEU A 146 4.43 14.86 -5.60
CA LEU A 146 4.58 15.32 -6.99
C LEU A 146 6.06 15.59 -7.34
N LEU A 147 6.78 16.31 -6.49
CA LEU A 147 8.18 16.64 -6.67
C LEU A 147 9.06 15.40 -6.75
N TRP A 148 8.89 14.46 -5.83
CA TRP A 148 9.72 13.25 -5.81
C TRP A 148 9.34 12.26 -6.89
N GLY A 149 8.06 12.16 -7.27
CA GLY A 149 7.63 11.39 -8.44
C GLY A 149 8.30 11.86 -9.72
N GLU A 150 8.35 13.17 -9.95
CA GLU A 150 9.03 13.75 -11.11
C GLU A 150 10.55 13.51 -11.07
N ARG A 151 11.19 13.73 -9.91
CA ARG A 151 12.64 13.51 -9.73
C ARG A 151 13.05 12.06 -9.94
N LEU A 152 12.29 11.10 -9.41
CA LEU A 152 12.60 9.68 -9.61
C LEU A 152 12.41 9.28 -11.07
N ALA A 153 11.30 9.69 -11.68
CA ALA A 153 11.01 9.37 -13.07
C ALA A 153 12.02 9.96 -14.05
N ALA A 154 12.55 11.15 -13.79
CA ALA A 154 13.57 11.78 -14.60
C ALA A 154 14.88 10.97 -14.68
N ASN A 155 15.15 10.12 -13.69
CA ASN A 155 16.33 9.25 -13.66
C ASN A 155 16.07 7.84 -14.26
N ILE A 156 14.82 7.53 -14.62
CA ILE A 156 14.43 6.24 -15.21
C ILE A 156 14.41 6.38 -16.74
N GLN A 157 15.51 5.99 -17.38
CA GLN A 157 15.60 6.05 -18.85
C GLN A 157 14.86 4.89 -19.52
N GLN A 158 15.06 3.68 -19.01
CA GLN A 158 14.40 2.46 -19.47
C GLN A 158 14.01 1.66 -18.23
N GLY A 159 12.72 1.61 -17.90
CA GLY A 159 12.26 0.94 -16.72
C GLY A 159 10.98 1.56 -16.16
N TYR A 160 10.70 1.28 -14.91
CA TYR A 160 9.50 1.73 -14.23
C TYR A 160 9.79 2.01 -12.75
N LEU A 161 8.91 2.77 -12.14
CA LEU A 161 8.94 3.06 -10.72
C LEU A 161 8.01 2.09 -9.97
N ILE A 162 8.53 1.40 -8.95
CA ILE A 162 7.71 0.69 -7.97
C ILE A 162 7.55 1.63 -6.77
N VAL A 163 6.31 1.90 -6.37
CA VAL A 163 6.02 2.67 -5.17
C VAL A 163 5.33 1.77 -4.16
N GLY A 164 6.05 1.43 -3.10
CA GLY A 164 5.56 0.63 -1.96
C GLY A 164 5.30 1.48 -0.73
N GLU A 165 4.80 0.83 0.32
CA GLU A 165 4.43 1.48 1.57
C GLU A 165 4.73 0.62 2.81
N CYS A 166 4.79 1.29 3.96
CA CYS A 166 4.69 0.65 5.26
C CYS A 166 3.91 1.52 6.23
N VAL A 167 2.63 1.17 6.43
CA VAL A 167 1.73 1.81 7.40
C VAL A 167 0.90 0.77 8.14
N VAL A 168 1.19 0.55 9.42
CA VAL A 168 0.34 -0.32 10.24
C VAL A 168 -1.01 0.35 10.49
N GLY A 169 -2.10 -0.36 10.20
CA GLY A 169 -3.46 0.21 10.22
C GLY A 169 -3.91 0.79 8.87
N GLY A 170 -3.03 0.82 7.88
CA GLY A 170 -3.28 1.37 6.54
C GLY A 170 -4.42 0.71 5.77
N THR A 171 -4.80 -0.53 6.08
CA THR A 171 -6.01 -1.13 5.48
C THR A 171 -7.30 -0.48 5.98
N THR A 172 -7.29 0.07 7.21
CA THR A 172 -8.46 0.78 7.76
C THR A 172 -8.55 2.20 7.18
N THR A 173 -7.43 2.91 7.06
CA THR A 173 -7.38 4.22 6.38
C THR A 173 -7.70 4.08 4.89
N ALA A 174 -7.29 2.98 4.23
CA ALA A 174 -7.67 2.67 2.85
C ALA A 174 -9.20 2.49 2.70
N LEU A 175 -9.83 1.73 3.61
CA LEU A 175 -11.30 1.61 3.63
C LEU A 175 -11.96 2.98 3.81
N ALA A 176 -11.40 3.85 4.67
CA ALA A 176 -11.94 5.17 4.92
C ALA A 176 -11.85 6.09 3.68
N ILE A 177 -10.71 6.10 2.98
CA ILE A 177 -10.55 6.84 1.72
C ILE A 177 -11.53 6.35 0.66
N LEU A 178 -11.60 5.04 0.42
CA LEU A 178 -12.51 4.46 -0.57
C LEU A 178 -13.97 4.83 -0.28
N THR A 179 -14.39 4.69 0.99
CA THR A 179 -15.76 5.04 1.40
C THR A 179 -16.00 6.55 1.27
N GLY A 180 -15.04 7.38 1.69
CA GLY A 180 -15.10 8.84 1.55
C GLY A 180 -15.15 9.31 0.10
N LEU A 181 -14.58 8.57 -0.84
CA LEU A 181 -14.70 8.79 -2.29
C LEU A 181 -15.98 8.20 -2.90
N GLY A 182 -16.87 7.61 -2.09
CA GLY A 182 -18.14 7.03 -2.54
C GLY A 182 -18.02 5.65 -3.17
N ILE A 183 -16.93 4.93 -2.94
CA ILE A 183 -16.71 3.56 -3.44
C ILE A 183 -17.26 2.56 -2.44
N GLU A 184 -18.01 1.56 -2.90
CA GLU A 184 -18.51 0.46 -2.08
C GLU A 184 -17.38 -0.50 -1.70
N ALA A 185 -16.67 -0.18 -0.61
CA ALA A 185 -15.50 -0.92 -0.14
C ALA A 185 -15.73 -1.74 1.16
N ALA A 186 -16.90 -1.59 1.78
CA ALA A 186 -17.25 -2.35 2.98
C ALA A 186 -17.18 -3.86 2.72
N GLY A 187 -16.49 -4.60 3.59
CA GLY A 187 -16.29 -6.04 3.41
C GLY A 187 -15.28 -6.47 2.34
N LYS A 188 -14.66 -5.52 1.60
CA LYS A 188 -13.75 -5.84 0.49
C LYS A 188 -12.28 -5.65 0.80
N VAL A 189 -11.95 -4.82 1.80
CA VAL A 189 -10.56 -4.47 2.13
C VAL A 189 -9.94 -5.56 3.01
N ASN A 190 -8.78 -6.09 2.59
CA ASN A 190 -8.04 -7.13 3.31
C ASN A 190 -7.53 -6.69 4.69
N SER A 191 -7.01 -7.63 5.44
CA SER A 191 -6.25 -7.39 6.68
C SER A 191 -5.07 -8.35 6.78
N SER A 192 -4.15 -8.08 7.69
CA SER A 192 -3.03 -8.97 8.01
C SER A 192 -3.43 -10.21 8.83
N HIS A 193 -4.68 -10.31 9.24
CA HIS A 193 -5.25 -11.49 9.91
C HIS A 193 -5.71 -12.55 8.90
N PRO A 194 -5.73 -13.84 9.26
CA PRO A 194 -6.26 -14.91 8.40
C PRO A 194 -7.71 -14.67 7.98
N VAL A 195 -8.51 -14.12 8.89
CA VAL A 195 -9.90 -13.68 8.62
C VAL A 195 -9.96 -12.17 8.79
N CYS A 196 -10.48 -11.48 7.78
CA CYS A 196 -10.55 -10.02 7.79
C CYS A 196 -11.48 -9.49 8.88
N ASN A 197 -11.01 -8.49 9.64
CA ASN A 197 -11.73 -7.83 10.74
C ASN A 197 -12.66 -6.70 10.22
N HIS A 198 -13.56 -7.05 9.29
CA HIS A 198 -14.41 -6.08 8.57
C HIS A 198 -15.25 -5.20 9.47
N THR A 199 -15.93 -5.76 10.46
CA THR A 199 -16.81 -5.00 11.40
C THR A 199 -16.01 -3.95 12.14
N GLN A 200 -14.89 -4.34 12.75
CA GLN A 200 -14.06 -3.39 13.51
C GLN A 200 -13.57 -2.23 12.64
N LYS A 201 -13.09 -2.52 11.41
CA LYS A 201 -12.67 -1.47 10.48
C LYS A 201 -13.83 -0.55 10.09
N TRP A 202 -15.00 -1.15 9.81
CA TRP A 202 -16.17 -0.40 9.39
C TRP A 202 -16.68 0.56 10.47
N ASP A 203 -16.77 0.12 11.73
CA ASP A 203 -17.21 0.96 12.85
C ASP A 203 -16.31 2.21 13.01
N LEU A 204 -15.01 2.03 12.89
CA LEU A 204 -14.05 3.14 12.95
C LEU A 204 -14.22 4.12 11.79
N VAL A 205 -14.38 3.60 10.57
CA VAL A 205 -14.55 4.40 9.36
C VAL A 205 -15.84 5.20 9.42
N GLN A 206 -16.95 4.59 9.81
CA GLN A 206 -18.22 5.30 9.99
C GLN A 206 -18.08 6.45 10.99
N ALA A 207 -17.51 6.18 12.17
CA ALA A 207 -17.32 7.21 13.18
C ALA A 207 -16.48 8.40 12.68
N GLY A 208 -15.42 8.14 11.91
CA GLY A 208 -14.57 9.20 11.34
C GLY A 208 -15.29 10.03 10.29
N LEU A 209 -15.96 9.37 9.33
CA LEU A 209 -16.70 10.06 8.26
C LEU A 209 -17.90 10.85 8.79
N GLU A 210 -18.61 10.33 9.78
CA GLU A 210 -19.72 11.07 10.44
C GLU A 210 -19.22 12.35 11.09
N LYS A 211 -18.08 12.31 11.81
CA LYS A 211 -17.49 13.51 12.43
C LYS A 211 -16.99 14.51 11.39
N MET A 212 -16.36 14.02 10.31
CA MET A 212 -15.96 14.88 9.18
C MET A 212 -17.18 15.65 8.62
N MET A 213 -18.31 14.99 8.45
CA MET A 213 -19.53 15.62 7.94
C MET A 213 -20.20 16.52 8.98
N GLY A 214 -20.28 16.10 10.24
CA GLY A 214 -20.87 16.88 11.32
C GLY A 214 -20.13 18.20 11.60
N SER A 215 -18.82 18.22 11.41
CA SER A 215 -18.01 19.46 11.49
C SER A 215 -18.35 20.48 10.40
N ARG A 216 -18.98 20.06 9.31
CA ARG A 216 -19.40 20.93 8.17
C ARG A 216 -20.83 21.42 8.28
N VAL A 217 -21.68 20.76 9.08
CA VAL A 217 -23.10 21.08 9.20
C VAL A 217 -23.45 21.37 10.67
N GLN A 218 -23.18 22.61 11.11
CA GLN A 218 -23.90 23.19 12.24
C GLN A 218 -25.29 23.58 11.75
N GLY A 219 -26.21 22.63 11.65
CA GLY A 219 -27.59 22.84 11.22
C GLY A 219 -28.25 21.52 10.83
N GLU A 220 -29.05 20.98 11.74
CA GLU A 220 -30.09 19.95 11.60
C GLU A 220 -29.86 18.82 10.59
N ILE A 221 -29.31 17.69 11.05
CA ILE A 221 -29.49 16.39 10.39
C ILE A 221 -29.89 15.34 11.40
N ASN A 222 -31.06 14.77 11.20
CA ASN A 222 -31.62 13.66 11.96
C ASN A 222 -30.96 12.35 11.48
N PHE A 223 -30.15 11.71 12.33
CA PHE A 223 -29.32 10.53 12.01
C PHE A 223 -30.12 9.22 12.15
N GLN A 224 -31.09 9.00 11.27
CA GLN A 224 -31.74 7.69 11.10
C GLN A 224 -31.83 7.33 9.61
N SER A 225 -30.69 7.14 8.94
CA SER A 225 -30.73 6.83 7.50
C SER A 225 -29.71 5.75 7.14
N PRO A 226 -30.07 4.77 6.28
CA PRO A 226 -29.22 3.69 5.81
C PRO A 226 -27.98 4.18 5.05
N ILE A 227 -26.99 3.31 4.92
CA ILE A 227 -25.68 3.50 4.25
C ILE A 227 -25.77 4.23 2.90
N SER A 228 -26.83 3.98 2.10
CA SER A 228 -27.09 4.64 0.81
C SER A 228 -27.22 6.15 0.89
N ASN A 229 -27.66 6.70 2.02
CA ASN A 229 -27.78 8.14 2.21
C ASN A 229 -26.47 8.83 2.59
N LEU A 230 -25.52 8.09 3.19
CA LEU A 230 -24.18 8.58 3.49
C LEU A 230 -23.38 8.77 2.19
N GLN A 231 -23.40 7.77 1.32
CA GLN A 231 -22.71 7.78 0.02
C GLN A 231 -23.27 8.86 -0.93
N SER A 232 -24.59 9.03 -1.00
CA SER A 232 -25.18 10.04 -1.88
C SER A 232 -24.91 11.48 -1.45
N LYS A 233 -24.68 11.74 -0.15
CA LYS A 233 -24.32 13.07 0.36
C LYS A 233 -22.84 13.40 0.16
N ILE A 234 -21.96 12.42 0.12
CA ILE A 234 -20.51 12.60 -0.10
C ILE A 234 -20.23 12.89 -1.58
N GLN A 235 -20.97 12.27 -2.51
CA GLN A 235 -20.66 12.24 -3.95
C GLN A 235 -20.57 13.60 -4.66
N ASN A 236 -21.07 14.70 -4.12
CA ASN A 236 -21.23 15.94 -4.90
C ASN A 236 -20.41 17.16 -4.47
N SER A 237 -19.56 17.10 -3.43
CA SER A 237 -18.85 18.32 -2.98
C SER A 237 -17.63 18.14 -2.07
N VAL A 238 -17.09 16.95 -1.86
CA VAL A 238 -15.97 16.79 -0.93
C VAL A 238 -14.64 16.73 -1.68
N ASP A 239 -13.76 17.70 -1.38
CA ASP A 239 -12.39 17.71 -1.84
C ASP A 239 -11.64 16.43 -1.35
N PRO A 240 -10.99 15.65 -2.24
CA PRO A 240 -10.29 14.44 -1.87
C PRO A 240 -9.19 14.68 -0.81
N LEU A 241 -8.55 15.84 -0.77
CA LEU A 241 -7.55 16.15 0.26
C LEU A 241 -8.19 16.38 1.63
N GLN A 242 -9.42 16.87 1.69
CA GLN A 242 -10.19 16.96 2.93
C GLN A 242 -10.57 15.58 3.47
N ILE A 243 -10.85 14.60 2.59
CA ILE A 243 -11.06 13.21 3.01
C ILE A 243 -9.78 12.65 3.62
N VAL A 244 -8.61 12.86 2.97
CA VAL A 244 -7.33 12.43 3.50
C VAL A 244 -7.04 13.09 4.85
N ALA A 245 -7.28 14.40 5.01
CA ALA A 245 -7.08 15.11 6.26
C ALA A 245 -7.98 14.58 7.38
N ALA A 246 -9.20 14.19 7.07
CA ALA A 246 -10.15 13.70 8.05
C ALA A 246 -9.90 12.24 8.49
N VAL A 247 -9.64 11.33 7.55
CA VAL A 247 -9.66 9.88 7.80
C VAL A 247 -8.52 9.10 7.13
N GLY A 248 -7.58 9.77 6.47
CA GLY A 248 -6.45 9.15 5.80
C GLY A 248 -5.21 8.97 6.69
N ASP A 249 -4.11 8.66 6.03
CA ASP A 249 -2.75 8.63 6.59
C ASP A 249 -1.76 9.32 5.65
N PRO A 250 -0.55 9.70 6.13
CA PRO A 250 0.37 10.54 5.37
C PRO A 250 0.94 9.85 4.13
N MET A 251 1.02 8.51 4.09
CA MET A 251 1.53 7.75 2.95
C MET A 251 0.64 7.93 1.72
N GLN A 252 -0.68 7.92 1.90
CA GLN A 252 -1.64 7.84 0.80
C GLN A 252 -1.51 9.03 -0.16
N VAL A 253 -1.42 10.24 0.36
CA VAL A 253 -1.31 11.45 -0.45
C VAL A 253 0.07 11.59 -1.11
N VAL A 254 1.14 11.14 -0.43
CA VAL A 254 2.50 11.13 -1.00
C VAL A 254 2.58 10.17 -2.17
N VAL A 255 2.11 8.92 -2.00
CA VAL A 255 2.13 7.92 -3.08
C VAL A 255 1.25 8.36 -4.23
N ALA A 256 0.08 8.97 -3.96
CA ALA A 256 -0.76 9.53 -5.01
C ALA A 256 -0.02 10.61 -5.82
N GLY A 257 0.63 11.55 -5.17
CA GLY A 257 1.43 12.59 -5.83
C GLY A 257 2.59 12.00 -6.64
N MET A 258 3.34 11.04 -6.07
CA MET A 258 4.43 10.36 -6.77
C MET A 258 3.94 9.66 -8.05
N ALA A 259 2.84 8.93 -7.96
CA ALA A 259 2.30 8.20 -9.10
C ALA A 259 1.74 9.14 -10.18
N ILE A 260 1.03 10.21 -9.81
CA ILE A 260 0.56 11.24 -10.75
C ILE A 260 1.74 11.81 -11.55
N ALA A 261 2.79 12.24 -10.88
CA ALA A 261 3.94 12.85 -11.54
C ALA A 261 4.72 11.84 -12.38
N ALA A 262 5.05 10.67 -11.82
CA ALA A 262 5.87 9.67 -12.50
C ALA A 262 5.19 9.06 -13.72
N SER A 263 3.87 8.85 -13.68
CA SER A 263 3.12 8.26 -14.81
C SER A 263 3.23 9.05 -16.12
N ARG A 264 3.59 10.33 -16.03
CA ARG A 264 3.75 11.19 -17.23
C ARG A 264 4.95 10.79 -18.10
N SER A 265 5.93 10.09 -17.54
CA SER A 265 7.19 9.78 -18.22
C SER A 265 7.67 8.34 -18.11
N CYS A 266 7.21 7.57 -17.12
CA CYS A 266 7.57 6.15 -16.98
C CYS A 266 6.39 5.31 -16.47
N GLY A 267 6.53 3.99 -16.53
CA GLY A 267 5.57 3.09 -15.89
C GLY A 267 5.63 3.21 -14.37
N VAL A 268 4.50 2.99 -13.73
CA VAL A 268 4.38 2.95 -12.28
C VAL A 268 3.70 1.65 -11.84
N MET A 269 4.30 0.95 -10.89
CA MET A 269 3.66 -0.17 -10.21
C MET A 269 3.40 0.24 -8.76
N LEU A 270 2.14 0.41 -8.40
CA LEU A 270 1.71 0.60 -7.01
C LEU A 270 1.81 -0.75 -6.30
N ALA A 271 2.75 -0.85 -5.36
CA ALA A 271 3.14 -2.10 -4.72
C ALA A 271 2.37 -2.32 -3.41
N GLY A 272 1.38 -3.18 -3.46
CA GLY A 272 0.51 -3.51 -2.34
C GLY A 272 -0.85 -4.00 -2.83
N GLY A 273 -1.74 -4.27 -1.88
CA GLY A 273 -3.08 -4.77 -2.19
C GLY A 273 -4.14 -3.67 -2.17
N THR A 274 -5.13 -3.86 -1.31
CA THR A 274 -6.28 -2.95 -1.19
C THR A 274 -5.89 -1.54 -0.75
N GLN A 275 -4.75 -1.34 -0.07
CA GLN A 275 -4.21 -0.02 0.22
C GLN A 275 -3.84 0.73 -1.07
N MET A 276 -3.18 0.06 -2.02
CA MET A 276 -2.80 0.67 -3.29
C MET A 276 -3.97 0.85 -4.26
N LEU A 277 -5.03 0.05 -4.14
CA LEU A 277 -6.29 0.33 -4.81
C LEU A 277 -6.95 1.61 -4.28
N ALA A 278 -6.88 1.86 -2.97
CA ALA A 278 -7.34 3.12 -2.38
C ALA A 278 -6.51 4.32 -2.86
N VAL A 279 -5.20 4.15 -2.96
CA VAL A 279 -4.30 5.17 -3.53
C VAL A 279 -4.63 5.43 -5.00
N TYR A 280 -4.89 4.40 -5.81
CA TYR A 280 -5.28 4.58 -7.21
C TYR A 280 -6.59 5.37 -7.36
N ALA A 281 -7.58 5.07 -6.52
CA ALA A 281 -8.82 5.85 -6.46
C ALA A 281 -8.54 7.32 -6.08
N LEU A 282 -7.65 7.53 -5.12
CA LEU A 282 -7.24 8.86 -4.66
C LEU A 282 -6.49 9.63 -5.77
N ILE A 283 -5.61 8.98 -6.53
CA ILE A 283 -4.94 9.55 -7.71
C ILE A 283 -5.98 10.12 -8.68
N SER A 284 -6.96 9.31 -9.05
CA SER A 284 -8.01 9.71 -10.00
C SER A 284 -8.81 10.91 -9.45
N ALA A 285 -9.20 10.87 -8.18
CA ALA A 285 -9.96 11.94 -7.54
C ALA A 285 -9.17 13.25 -7.44
N ILE A 286 -7.89 13.19 -7.02
CA ILE A 286 -7.00 14.36 -6.94
C ILE A 286 -6.74 14.93 -8.34
N ALA A 287 -6.41 14.08 -9.32
CA ALA A 287 -6.14 14.52 -10.68
C ALA A 287 -7.35 15.24 -11.29
N GLN A 288 -8.56 14.73 -11.04
CA GLN A 288 -9.80 15.36 -11.47
C GLN A 288 -10.07 16.70 -10.75
N ALA A 289 -9.95 16.71 -9.41
CA ALA A 289 -10.27 17.90 -8.60
C ALA A 289 -9.32 19.07 -8.84
N TYR A 290 -8.03 18.75 -9.03
CA TYR A 290 -6.96 19.74 -9.20
C TYR A 290 -6.48 19.90 -10.65
N THR A 291 -7.14 19.24 -11.60
CA THR A 291 -6.82 19.31 -13.04
C THR A 291 -5.35 18.93 -13.31
N LEU A 292 -4.87 17.88 -12.62
CA LEU A 292 -3.50 17.40 -12.79
C LEU A 292 -3.43 16.40 -13.94
N SER A 293 -2.46 16.57 -14.82
CA SER A 293 -2.17 15.62 -15.88
C SER A 293 -1.53 14.34 -15.31
N TRP A 294 -2.01 13.18 -15.72
CA TRP A 294 -1.45 11.85 -15.42
C TRP A 294 -1.80 10.84 -16.51
N GLN A 295 -1.20 9.68 -16.51
CA GLN A 295 -1.43 8.62 -17.51
C GLN A 295 -1.90 7.33 -16.80
N PRO A 296 -3.23 7.06 -16.75
CA PRO A 296 -3.77 5.84 -16.14
C PRO A 296 -3.20 4.56 -16.72
N GLU A 297 -2.96 4.54 -18.03
CA GLU A 297 -2.40 3.39 -18.76
C GLU A 297 -0.95 3.06 -18.38
N ALA A 298 -0.23 4.01 -17.79
CA ALA A 298 1.11 3.79 -17.27
C ALA A 298 1.12 3.12 -15.87
N ILE A 299 -0.03 3.07 -15.17
CA ILE A 299 -0.11 2.60 -13.79
C ILE A 299 -0.75 1.22 -13.69
N VAL A 300 -0.10 0.33 -12.93
CA VAL A 300 -0.63 -0.98 -12.54
C VAL A 300 -0.53 -1.14 -11.02
N VAL A 301 -1.36 -2.02 -10.45
CA VAL A 301 -1.27 -2.43 -9.04
C VAL A 301 -0.66 -3.82 -8.98
N GLY A 302 0.44 -3.99 -8.26
CA GLY A 302 1.15 -5.25 -8.09
C GLY A 302 1.07 -5.76 -6.65
N THR A 303 0.64 -7.02 -6.46
CA THR A 303 0.44 -7.61 -5.14
C THR A 303 0.82 -9.09 -5.10
N THR A 304 0.60 -9.74 -3.97
CA THR A 304 0.73 -11.18 -3.81
C THR A 304 -0.59 -11.89 -4.11
N ARG A 305 -0.53 -13.19 -4.46
CA ARG A 305 -1.73 -14.01 -4.62
C ARG A 305 -2.54 -14.12 -3.32
N TRP A 306 -1.87 -14.09 -2.15
CA TRP A 306 -2.55 -14.16 -0.84
C TRP A 306 -3.45 -12.96 -0.55
N VAL A 307 -3.22 -11.84 -1.24
CA VAL A 307 -4.13 -10.69 -1.21
C VAL A 307 -5.17 -10.77 -2.32
N ALA A 308 -4.75 -11.09 -3.54
CA ALA A 308 -5.66 -11.13 -4.68
C ALA A 308 -6.75 -12.21 -4.54
N GLU A 309 -6.39 -13.35 -3.95
CA GLU A 309 -7.23 -14.55 -3.80
C GLU A 309 -7.74 -14.77 -2.37
N ASP A 310 -7.61 -13.78 -1.48
CA ASP A 310 -8.07 -13.88 -0.09
C ASP A 310 -9.59 -14.12 -0.04
N PRO A 311 -10.05 -15.29 0.43
CA PRO A 311 -11.49 -15.59 0.46
C PRO A 311 -12.26 -14.77 1.49
N THR A 312 -11.57 -14.08 2.41
CA THR A 312 -12.16 -13.22 3.44
C THR A 312 -12.15 -11.74 3.06
N GLY A 313 -11.48 -11.38 1.95
CA GLY A 313 -11.51 -10.07 1.32
C GLY A 313 -12.16 -10.15 -0.06
N ALA A 314 -12.13 -9.06 -0.82
CA ALA A 314 -12.63 -9.03 -2.19
C ALA A 314 -11.82 -8.04 -3.04
N THR A 315 -10.51 -8.26 -3.13
CA THR A 315 -9.57 -7.35 -3.79
C THR A 315 -9.91 -7.13 -5.26
N VAL A 316 -10.23 -8.21 -5.99
CA VAL A 316 -10.57 -8.14 -7.42
C VAL A 316 -11.88 -7.36 -7.62
N ASP A 317 -12.92 -7.65 -6.83
CA ASP A 317 -14.19 -6.92 -6.89
C ASP A 317 -14.03 -5.44 -6.52
N LEU A 318 -13.14 -5.14 -5.57
CA LEU A 318 -12.79 -3.78 -5.22
C LEU A 318 -12.14 -3.06 -6.41
N ALA A 319 -11.15 -3.67 -7.06
CA ALA A 319 -10.50 -3.11 -8.25
C ALA A 319 -11.51 -2.82 -9.36
N LEU A 320 -12.44 -3.75 -9.63
CA LEU A 320 -13.52 -3.58 -10.62
C LEU A 320 -14.52 -2.48 -10.23
N SER A 321 -14.62 -2.15 -8.94
CA SER A 321 -15.53 -1.10 -8.46
C SER A 321 -14.97 0.31 -8.66
N LEU A 322 -13.63 0.47 -8.80
CA LEU A 322 -12.98 1.79 -8.89
C LEU A 322 -13.42 2.59 -10.12
N GLY A 323 -13.61 1.95 -11.27
CA GLY A 323 -14.05 2.60 -12.50
C GLY A 323 -15.51 3.03 -12.53
N LYS A 324 -16.30 2.71 -11.49
CA LYS A 324 -17.76 2.99 -11.44
C LYS A 324 -18.10 4.25 -10.66
N GLY A 325 -17.20 4.80 -9.87
CA GLY A 325 -17.41 6.00 -9.05
C GLY A 325 -17.33 7.30 -9.88
N SER A 326 -18.17 8.29 -9.58
CA SER A 326 -18.16 9.58 -10.30
C SER A 326 -16.82 10.34 -10.15
N LEU A 327 -16.18 10.25 -9.00
CA LEU A 327 -14.88 10.89 -8.71
C LEU A 327 -13.68 10.09 -9.26
N THR A 328 -13.88 8.87 -9.71
CA THR A 328 -12.80 7.98 -10.15
C THR A 328 -12.92 7.58 -11.63
N GLN A 329 -13.90 8.13 -12.35
CA GLN A 329 -14.14 7.79 -13.77
C GLN A 329 -12.94 8.07 -14.67
N SER A 330 -12.17 9.12 -14.40
CA SER A 330 -11.01 9.49 -15.22
C SER A 330 -9.88 8.44 -15.21
N GLY A 331 -9.78 7.63 -14.14
CA GLY A 331 -8.76 6.59 -14.00
C GLY A 331 -9.23 5.19 -14.45
N GLY A 332 -10.53 4.97 -14.46
CA GLY A 332 -11.08 3.64 -14.74
C GLY A 332 -10.66 2.58 -13.70
N THR A 333 -10.70 1.33 -14.13
CA THR A 333 -10.19 0.18 -13.35
C THR A 333 -8.71 -0.02 -13.64
N PRO A 334 -7.80 -0.07 -12.64
CA PRO A 334 -6.39 -0.37 -12.90
C PRO A 334 -6.18 -1.85 -13.24
N PRO A 335 -5.16 -2.23 -14.01
CA PRO A 335 -4.69 -3.61 -14.06
C PRO A 335 -4.22 -4.04 -12.68
N LEU A 336 -4.81 -5.12 -12.14
CA LEU A 336 -4.39 -5.76 -10.89
C LEU A 336 -3.57 -7.00 -11.23
N LEU A 337 -2.30 -6.98 -10.87
CA LEU A 337 -1.33 -8.04 -11.08
C LEU A 337 -1.01 -8.73 -9.75
N ALA A 338 -0.85 -10.05 -9.76
CA ALA A 338 -0.33 -10.75 -8.58
C ALA A 338 0.73 -11.78 -8.96
N THR A 339 1.77 -11.88 -8.13
CA THR A 339 2.76 -12.96 -8.24
C THR A 339 2.19 -14.28 -7.76
N HIS A 340 2.56 -15.38 -8.43
CA HIS A 340 2.25 -16.74 -8.02
C HIS A 340 3.21 -17.29 -6.95
N LEU A 341 4.05 -16.45 -6.32
CA LEU A 341 4.91 -16.89 -5.23
C LEU A 341 4.14 -17.78 -4.25
N SER A 342 4.72 -18.95 -3.92
CA SER A 342 4.17 -19.91 -2.96
C SER A 342 5.23 -20.30 -1.93
N PHE A 343 4.79 -20.44 -0.70
CA PHE A 343 5.59 -20.95 0.41
C PHE A 343 5.16 -22.34 0.87
N ALA A 344 4.31 -23.03 0.09
CA ALA A 344 3.83 -24.38 0.44
C ALA A 344 4.99 -25.36 0.66
N ASP A 345 6.04 -25.27 -0.17
CA ASP A 345 7.24 -26.12 -0.11
C ASP A 345 8.37 -25.56 0.77
N SER A 346 8.14 -24.44 1.46
CA SER A 346 9.16 -23.87 2.34
C SER A 346 9.43 -24.76 3.56
N ARG A 347 10.69 -24.92 3.90
CA ARG A 347 11.11 -25.59 5.16
C ARG A 347 10.76 -24.77 6.42
N TYR A 348 10.52 -23.47 6.28
CA TYR A 348 10.27 -22.55 7.39
C TYR A 348 8.77 -22.37 7.66
N PRO A 349 8.28 -22.72 8.86
CA PRO A 349 6.89 -22.53 9.22
C PRO A 349 6.44 -21.06 9.18
N GLN A 350 7.36 -20.13 9.43
CA GLN A 350 7.12 -18.68 9.38
C GLN A 350 6.76 -18.20 7.97
N LEU A 351 7.32 -18.82 6.93
CA LEU A 351 6.93 -18.56 5.54
C LEU A 351 5.63 -19.28 5.19
N ARG A 352 5.48 -20.55 5.63
CA ARG A 352 4.22 -21.28 5.38
C ARG A 352 2.98 -20.63 6.03
N ALA A 353 3.16 -19.72 7.01
CA ALA A 353 2.07 -18.96 7.60
C ALA A 353 1.32 -18.10 6.57
N TYR A 354 1.98 -17.67 5.49
CA TYR A 354 1.33 -16.97 4.37
C TYR A 354 0.26 -17.82 3.70
N GLU A 355 0.50 -19.13 3.56
CA GLU A 355 -0.48 -20.08 2.98
C GLU A 355 -1.71 -20.26 3.88
N GLN A 356 -1.60 -19.91 5.15
CA GLN A 356 -2.68 -19.92 6.13
C GLN A 356 -3.40 -18.56 6.22
N GLY A 357 -3.02 -17.60 5.37
CA GLY A 357 -3.62 -16.26 5.30
C GLY A 357 -3.07 -15.26 6.32
N PHE A 358 -1.94 -15.53 6.97
CA PHE A 358 -1.26 -14.54 7.81
C PHE A 358 -0.40 -13.60 6.97
N VAL A 359 -0.25 -12.37 7.42
CA VAL A 359 0.60 -11.32 6.83
C VAL A 359 0.15 -10.87 5.44
N LYS A 360 0.28 -11.68 4.41
CA LYS A 360 -0.16 -11.53 3.00
C LYS A 360 0.65 -10.55 2.15
N GLU A 361 0.90 -9.33 2.58
CA GLU A 361 1.56 -8.28 1.82
C GLU A 361 2.21 -7.24 2.76
N GLY A 362 3.08 -6.41 2.22
CA GLY A 362 3.76 -5.29 2.88
C GLY A 362 5.12 -5.01 2.26
N MET A 363 5.63 -3.81 2.42
CA MET A 363 6.95 -3.41 1.92
C MET A 363 7.17 -3.69 0.42
N GLY A 364 6.08 -3.83 -0.35
CA GLY A 364 6.13 -4.08 -1.79
C GLY A 364 6.48 -5.51 -2.20
N ALA A 365 6.21 -6.50 -1.35
CA ALA A 365 6.60 -7.90 -1.55
C ALA A 365 6.11 -8.50 -2.88
N GLY A 366 4.83 -8.31 -3.21
CA GLY A 366 4.26 -8.81 -4.47
C GLY A 366 4.90 -8.17 -5.70
N ALA A 367 5.06 -6.85 -5.67
CA ALA A 367 5.70 -6.11 -6.76
C ALA A 367 7.18 -6.47 -6.92
N ALA A 368 7.90 -6.73 -5.83
CA ALA A 368 9.29 -7.22 -5.88
C ALA A 368 9.37 -8.55 -6.64
N CYS A 369 8.48 -9.50 -6.33
CA CYS A 369 8.44 -10.77 -7.05
C CYS A 369 8.07 -10.60 -8.53
N ILE A 370 7.09 -9.74 -8.85
CA ILE A 370 6.75 -9.39 -10.24
C ILE A 370 7.98 -8.81 -10.95
N ALA A 371 8.74 -7.93 -10.30
CA ALA A 371 9.97 -7.37 -10.86
C ALA A 371 11.03 -8.43 -11.14
N ALA A 372 11.20 -9.42 -10.26
CA ALA A 372 12.12 -10.53 -10.48
C ALA A 372 11.73 -11.40 -11.69
N HIS A 373 10.43 -11.67 -11.84
CA HIS A 373 9.92 -12.38 -13.01
C HIS A 373 10.13 -11.57 -14.30
N LEU A 374 9.82 -10.26 -14.27
CA LEU A 374 9.92 -9.39 -15.45
C LEU A 374 11.36 -9.17 -15.91
N SER A 375 12.27 -8.90 -14.99
CA SER A 375 13.62 -8.46 -15.32
C SER A 375 14.58 -9.61 -15.64
N GLN A 376 14.45 -10.75 -14.92
CA GLN A 376 15.40 -11.85 -14.96
C GLN A 376 14.74 -13.22 -15.16
N ASP A 377 13.44 -13.25 -15.43
CA ASP A 377 12.63 -14.47 -15.62
C ASP A 377 12.75 -15.46 -14.43
N TRP A 378 12.89 -14.92 -13.21
CA TRP A 378 13.00 -15.75 -12.01
C TRP A 378 11.77 -16.62 -11.83
N GLN A 379 12.03 -17.91 -11.58
CA GLN A 379 11.03 -18.92 -11.34
C GLN A 379 10.74 -19.06 -9.84
N GLN A 380 9.65 -19.73 -9.49
CA GLN A 380 9.23 -19.99 -8.11
C GLN A 380 10.39 -20.48 -7.21
N HIS A 381 11.19 -21.45 -7.67
CA HIS A 381 12.27 -22.02 -6.87
C HIS A 381 13.41 -21.02 -6.59
N GLN A 382 13.67 -20.06 -7.50
CA GLN A 382 14.69 -19.03 -7.31
C GLN A 382 14.22 -17.99 -6.28
N LEU A 383 12.94 -17.56 -6.35
CA LEU A 383 12.35 -16.70 -5.34
C LEU A 383 12.37 -17.37 -3.96
N LEU A 384 11.89 -18.60 -3.86
CA LEU A 384 11.85 -19.33 -2.61
C LEU A 384 13.25 -19.47 -1.99
N ALA A 385 14.24 -19.88 -2.78
CA ALA A 385 15.63 -20.03 -2.31
C ALA A 385 16.21 -18.69 -1.81
N ALA A 386 15.99 -17.59 -2.53
CA ALA A 386 16.49 -16.27 -2.13
C ALA A 386 15.83 -15.77 -0.83
N ILE A 387 14.52 -15.99 -0.66
CA ILE A 387 13.76 -15.58 0.53
C ILE A 387 14.16 -16.44 1.73
N GLU A 388 14.30 -17.76 1.57
CA GLU A 388 14.76 -18.65 2.62
C GLU A 388 16.18 -18.31 3.09
N ALA A 389 17.07 -17.91 2.17
CA ALA A 389 18.41 -17.46 2.53
C ALA A 389 18.40 -16.17 3.39
N GLN A 390 17.47 -15.23 3.15
CA GLN A 390 17.31 -14.07 4.04
C GLN A 390 16.86 -14.47 5.44
N LEU A 391 15.91 -15.40 5.54
CA LEU A 391 15.40 -15.86 6.83
C LEU A 391 16.48 -16.65 7.60
N GLU A 392 17.29 -17.45 6.91
CA GLU A 392 18.40 -18.18 7.50
C GLU A 392 19.45 -17.23 8.09
N ARG A 393 19.86 -16.21 7.33
CA ARG A 393 20.78 -15.15 7.81
C ARG A 393 20.22 -14.43 9.05
N LEU A 394 18.92 -14.08 9.03
CA LEU A 394 18.26 -13.43 10.17
C LEU A 394 18.28 -14.34 11.42
N SER A 395 18.03 -15.63 11.25
CA SER A 395 18.02 -16.60 12.35
C SER A 395 19.41 -16.80 12.96
N THR A 396 20.47 -16.81 12.13
CA THR A 396 21.86 -16.96 12.60
C THR A 396 22.40 -15.70 13.26
N ALA A 397 22.00 -14.51 12.81
CA ALA A 397 22.41 -13.25 13.40
C ALA A 397 21.74 -12.96 14.77
N SER A 398 20.64 -13.64 15.07
CA SER A 398 19.90 -13.50 16.35
C SER A 398 20.46 -14.38 17.47
N HIS A 399 21.49 -15.19 17.20
CA HIS A 399 22.24 -16.02 18.17
C HIS A 399 23.62 -15.46 18.40
#